data_be2945a1fed4f2dffefe3c1cbfb0317d
#
_entry.id   be2945a1fed4f2dffefe3c1cbfb0317d
#
_cell.length_a   1.000
_cell.length_b   1.000
_cell.length_c   1.000
_cell.angle_alpha   90.00
_cell.angle_beta   90.00
_cell.angle_gamma   90.00
#
_symmetry.space_group_name_H-M   'P 1'
#
loop_
_entity.id
_entity.type
_entity.pdbx_description
1 polymer ?
#
loop_
_entity_poly.entity_id
_entity_poly.type
_entity_poly.pdbx_seq_one_letter_code
_entity_poly.pdbx_strand_id
1 'polypeptide(L)'
;MISERVSAYCTKIPLLAEVTEWALLREWALSEVYRITLRSGETRILKWGGKEMAQEAANYRRLVNPLHIVAPRIFDFYESERSAVMIMEDAGKYNLEQQPCPELFLEAARQLARIRDTATMNIEKNMPISHIHQYTETAFDFLTHAKDLLRSPRLADHSALSKLHDIFPQQLERLYHTQPLTLVHHDYHAKNLLIQGTQIMPIDWSISYLSPHLGDLHCLIDEAREYSHVPREEMLSAFHSAMEQDCSMEQLKWQVNIGGLCWLVKTLKWLVYGGTDTIPGSDEWVPDLMDELELLVSKIV
;
A
#
# COMPACT_ATOMS: atom_id res chain seq x y z
N MET A 1 21.25 11.85 17.31
CA MET A 1 20.86 13.26 17.02
C MET A 1 19.73 13.24 16.02
N ILE A 2 18.77 14.12 16.14
CA ILE A 2 17.69 14.28 15.16
C ILE A 2 18.20 15.07 13.95
N SER A 3 17.63 14.82 12.79
CA SER A 3 17.94 15.55 11.55
C SER A 3 17.43 17.00 11.62
N GLU A 4 17.98 17.87 10.79
CA GLU A 4 17.47 19.24 10.62
C GLU A 4 16.01 19.25 10.13
N ARG A 5 15.63 18.26 9.31
CA ARG A 5 14.27 18.08 8.79
C ARG A 5 13.26 17.92 9.91
N VAL A 6 13.56 17.06 10.90
CA VAL A 6 12.68 16.81 12.06
C VAL A 6 12.77 17.94 13.08
N SER A 7 13.96 18.50 13.32
CA SER A 7 14.17 19.57 14.31
C SER A 7 13.34 20.82 14.03
N ALA A 8 13.07 21.13 12.75
CA ALA A 8 12.21 22.23 12.33
C ALA A 8 10.77 22.14 12.85
N TYR A 9 10.33 20.96 13.28
CA TYR A 9 8.99 20.70 13.80
C TYR A 9 8.89 20.66 15.32
N CYS A 10 10.02 20.65 16.06
CA CYS A 10 10.02 20.54 17.52
C CYS A 10 9.27 21.67 18.23
N THR A 11 9.18 22.86 17.61
CA THR A 11 8.42 24.00 18.16
C THR A 11 6.95 24.03 17.71
N LYS A 12 6.58 23.17 16.75
CA LYS A 12 5.24 23.17 16.14
C LYS A 12 4.33 22.08 16.68
N ILE A 13 4.92 21.03 17.25
CA ILE A 13 4.21 19.88 17.82
C ILE A 13 4.50 19.85 19.32
N PRO A 14 3.52 20.23 20.18
CA PRO A 14 3.73 20.32 21.63
C PRO A 14 4.24 19.02 22.26
N LEU A 15 3.82 17.87 21.79
CA LEU A 15 4.26 16.56 22.29
C LEU A 15 5.77 16.36 22.19
N LEU A 16 6.45 17.00 21.23
CA LEU A 16 7.90 16.86 21.06
C LEU A 16 8.71 17.51 22.19
N ALA A 17 8.13 18.43 22.97
CA ALA A 17 8.77 18.98 24.18
C ALA A 17 8.87 17.96 25.32
N GLU A 18 8.11 16.88 25.26
CA GLU A 18 8.11 15.78 26.23
C GLU A 18 9.12 14.67 25.90
N VAL A 19 9.80 14.75 24.75
CA VAL A 19 10.71 13.69 24.29
C VAL A 19 12.03 13.76 25.04
N THR A 20 12.42 12.62 25.62
CA THR A 20 13.68 12.44 26.36
C THR A 20 14.73 11.68 25.57
N GLU A 21 14.29 10.80 24.64
CA GLU A 21 15.17 9.97 23.83
C GLU A 21 14.68 9.86 22.38
N TRP A 22 15.63 9.82 21.45
CA TRP A 22 15.40 9.70 20.01
C TRP A 22 16.22 8.53 19.45
N ALA A 23 15.57 7.54 18.90
CA ALA A 23 16.19 6.42 18.20
C ALA A 23 15.78 6.43 16.73
N LEU A 24 16.72 6.67 15.82
CA LEU A 24 16.47 6.58 14.37
C LEU A 24 16.25 5.11 14.02
N LEU A 25 15.08 4.78 13.46
CA LEU A 25 14.72 3.43 12.99
C LEU A 25 14.99 3.26 11.51
N ARG A 26 14.68 4.30 10.72
CA ARG A 26 14.82 4.26 9.26
C ARG A 26 15.09 5.66 8.73
N GLU A 27 16.01 5.75 7.80
CA GLU A 27 16.25 6.95 7.00
C GLU A 27 16.18 6.55 5.51
N TRP A 28 15.40 7.31 4.74
CA TRP A 28 15.22 7.13 3.32
C TRP A 28 15.13 8.49 2.62
N ALA A 29 15.23 8.50 1.28
CA ALA A 29 15.17 9.74 0.50
C ALA A 29 13.89 10.55 0.77
N LEU A 30 12.75 9.85 0.94
CA LEU A 30 11.42 10.43 1.06
C LEU A 30 10.92 10.53 2.51
N SER A 31 11.52 9.82 3.48
CA SER A 31 11.03 9.77 4.85
C SER A 31 12.10 9.44 5.88
N GLU A 32 11.87 9.86 7.11
CA GLU A 32 12.64 9.48 8.28
C GLU A 32 11.69 8.97 9.37
N VAL A 33 12.04 7.88 10.02
CA VAL A 33 11.24 7.26 11.08
C VAL A 33 12.07 7.14 12.34
N TYR A 34 11.55 7.69 13.44
CA TYR A 34 12.17 7.66 14.77
C TYR A 34 11.24 6.96 15.76
N ARG A 35 11.81 6.17 16.65
CA ARG A 35 11.16 5.86 17.93
C ARG A 35 11.53 6.95 18.90
N ILE A 36 10.55 7.58 19.52
CA ILE A 36 10.73 8.61 20.55
C ILE A 36 10.25 8.07 21.90
N THR A 37 10.98 8.35 22.97
CA THR A 37 10.57 8.05 24.35
C THR A 37 10.16 9.34 25.03
N LEU A 38 8.95 9.35 25.59
CA LEU A 38 8.40 10.49 26.31
C LEU A 38 8.86 10.48 27.79
N ARG A 39 8.73 11.59 28.50
CA ARG A 39 9.01 11.68 29.96
C ARG A 39 8.20 10.69 30.78
N SER A 40 7.03 10.27 30.31
CA SER A 40 6.22 9.23 30.94
C SER A 40 6.83 7.82 30.85
N GLY A 41 7.87 7.62 30.01
CA GLY A 41 8.42 6.32 29.64
C GLY A 41 7.70 5.65 28.49
N GLU A 42 6.61 6.22 27.99
CA GLU A 42 5.92 5.69 26.82
C GLU A 42 6.71 5.93 25.54
N THR A 43 6.65 4.97 24.61
CA THR A 43 7.24 5.12 23.28
C THR A 43 6.20 5.50 22.24
N ARG A 44 6.62 6.25 21.22
CA ARG A 44 5.85 6.62 20.05
C ARG A 44 6.73 6.51 18.80
N ILE A 45 6.11 6.41 17.67
CA ILE A 45 6.78 6.54 16.37
C ILE A 45 6.55 7.95 15.85
N LEU A 46 7.65 8.64 15.52
CA LEU A 46 7.61 9.87 14.74
C LEU A 46 8.03 9.55 13.31
N LYS A 47 7.20 9.93 12.35
CA LYS A 47 7.51 9.82 10.94
C LYS A 47 7.52 11.21 10.32
N TRP A 48 8.65 11.59 9.73
CA TRP A 48 8.75 12.72 8.82
C TRP A 48 8.63 12.21 7.38
N GLY A 49 7.82 12.89 6.55
CA GLY A 49 7.67 12.61 5.13
C GLY A 49 7.90 13.86 4.30
N GLY A 50 8.66 13.74 3.21
CA GLY A 50 8.78 14.77 2.18
C GLY A 50 7.48 14.93 1.39
N LYS A 51 7.49 15.76 0.34
CA LYS A 51 6.27 16.15 -0.42
C LYS A 51 5.40 14.95 -0.84
N GLU A 52 5.99 13.88 -1.32
CA GLU A 52 5.27 12.68 -1.79
C GLU A 52 4.63 11.89 -0.63
N MET A 53 5.24 11.94 0.56
CA MET A 53 4.78 11.20 1.75
C MET A 53 3.98 12.09 2.72
N ALA A 54 3.82 13.38 2.43
CA ALA A 54 3.12 14.33 3.31
C ALA A 54 1.62 14.01 3.46
N GLN A 55 1.03 13.29 2.51
CA GLN A 55 -0.39 12.94 2.51
C GLN A 55 -0.78 11.84 3.51
N GLU A 56 0.18 11.16 4.13
CA GLU A 56 -0.12 9.99 4.97
C GLU A 56 -1.06 10.31 6.13
N ALA A 57 -0.80 11.40 6.88
CA ALA A 57 -1.70 11.81 7.96
C ALA A 57 -3.12 12.15 7.46
N ALA A 58 -3.24 12.72 6.26
CA ALA A 58 -4.52 12.97 5.61
C ALA A 58 -5.24 11.67 5.24
N ASN A 59 -4.51 10.67 4.74
CA ASN A 59 -5.04 9.35 4.41
C ASN A 59 -5.56 8.63 5.67
N TYR A 60 -4.82 8.67 6.79
CA TYR A 60 -5.34 8.15 8.06
C TYR A 60 -6.68 8.77 8.43
N ARG A 61 -6.79 10.10 8.36
CA ARG A 61 -8.00 10.84 8.77
C ARG A 61 -9.17 10.69 7.81
N ARG A 62 -8.90 10.59 6.50
CA ARG A 62 -9.94 10.65 5.46
C ARG A 62 -10.31 9.29 4.87
N LEU A 63 -9.41 8.29 5.00
CA LEU A 63 -9.63 6.92 4.56
C LEU A 63 -9.65 5.95 5.75
N VAL A 64 -8.51 5.73 6.41
CA VAL A 64 -8.32 4.65 7.37
C VAL A 64 -9.30 4.75 8.54
N ASN A 65 -9.37 5.92 9.20
CA ASN A 65 -10.22 6.12 10.37
C ASN A 65 -11.72 6.05 10.05
N PRO A 66 -12.25 6.73 8.99
CA PRO A 66 -13.66 6.62 8.64
C PRO A 66 -14.07 5.20 8.25
N LEU A 67 -13.16 4.44 7.67
CA LEU A 67 -13.41 3.05 7.29
C LEU A 67 -13.26 2.06 8.44
N HIS A 68 -12.91 2.53 9.64
CA HIS A 68 -12.67 1.70 10.84
C HIS A 68 -11.60 0.62 10.65
N ILE A 69 -10.59 0.93 9.87
CA ILE A 69 -9.46 0.01 9.66
C ILE A 69 -8.55 0.03 10.88
N VAL A 70 -8.15 -1.17 11.33
CA VAL A 70 -7.17 -1.31 12.40
C VAL A 70 -5.80 -0.87 11.89
N ALA A 71 -5.29 0.21 12.46
CA ALA A 71 -4.01 0.82 12.12
C ALA A 71 -3.47 1.57 13.35
N PRO A 72 -2.15 1.91 13.40
CA PRO A 72 -1.59 2.68 14.49
C PRO A 72 -2.33 4.00 14.72
N ARG A 73 -2.66 4.30 15.98
CA ARG A 73 -3.31 5.56 16.34
C ARG A 73 -2.38 6.74 16.08
N ILE A 74 -2.87 7.80 15.43
CA ILE A 74 -2.17 9.08 15.32
C ILE A 74 -2.51 9.95 16.54
N PHE A 75 -1.47 10.44 17.25
CA PHE A 75 -1.60 11.29 18.41
C PHE A 75 -1.50 12.77 18.04
N ASP A 76 -0.60 13.11 17.12
CA ASP A 76 -0.39 14.47 16.67
C ASP A 76 0.25 14.50 15.28
N PHE A 77 0.09 15.60 14.53
CA PHE A 77 0.73 15.78 13.23
C PHE A 77 0.81 17.26 12.88
N TYR A 78 1.77 17.60 12.05
CA TYR A 78 1.89 18.90 11.42
C TYR A 78 2.19 18.74 9.93
N GLU A 79 1.42 19.42 9.11
CA GLU A 79 1.53 19.38 7.66
C GLU A 79 1.92 20.75 7.11
N SER A 80 2.84 20.78 6.15
CA SER A 80 3.24 21.95 5.38
C SER A 80 3.12 21.62 3.88
N GLU A 81 3.33 22.62 3.03
CA GLU A 81 3.27 22.43 1.57
C GLU A 81 4.29 21.42 1.03
N ARG A 82 5.38 21.16 1.73
CA ARG A 82 6.51 20.37 1.23
C ARG A 82 6.85 19.14 2.07
N SER A 83 6.25 19.01 3.23
CA SER A 83 6.56 17.90 4.15
C SER A 83 5.55 17.85 5.29
N ALA A 84 5.47 16.69 5.93
CA ALA A 84 4.66 16.50 7.13
C ALA A 84 5.45 15.73 8.19
N VAL A 85 5.06 15.93 9.45
CA VAL A 85 5.47 15.08 10.58
C VAL A 85 4.22 14.57 11.25
N MET A 86 4.18 13.28 11.56
CA MET A 86 3.15 12.70 12.40
C MET A 86 3.76 11.89 13.54
N ILE A 87 3.06 11.88 14.67
CA ILE A 87 3.38 11.09 15.85
C ILE A 87 2.29 10.04 16.01
N MET A 88 2.69 8.77 15.94
CA MET A 88 1.77 7.64 16.00
C MET A 88 2.15 6.65 17.08
N GLU A 89 1.27 5.71 17.30
CA GLU A 89 1.45 4.56 18.18
C GLU A 89 2.69 3.75 17.78
N ASP A 90 3.48 3.34 18.77
CA ASP A 90 4.53 2.35 18.59
C ASP A 90 3.90 0.95 18.58
N ALA A 91 3.49 0.52 17.41
CA ALA A 91 2.71 -0.69 17.22
C ALA A 91 3.56 -1.97 17.16
N GLY A 92 4.87 -1.90 17.41
CA GLY A 92 5.72 -3.08 17.47
C GLY A 92 7.12 -2.86 16.93
N LYS A 93 7.94 -3.90 17.09
CA LYS A 93 9.37 -3.82 16.76
C LYS A 93 9.73 -4.50 15.44
N TYR A 94 9.03 -5.58 15.11
CA TYR A 94 9.38 -6.44 13.99
C TYR A 94 8.27 -6.46 12.95
N ASN A 95 8.65 -6.49 11.70
CA ASN A 95 7.76 -6.70 10.57
C ASN A 95 7.95 -8.11 9.98
N LEU A 96 7.12 -8.45 9.02
CA LEU A 96 7.08 -9.76 8.40
C LEU A 96 8.31 -10.04 7.51
N GLU A 97 8.94 -9.01 6.95
CA GLU A 97 10.20 -9.13 6.20
C GLU A 97 11.36 -9.50 7.12
N GLN A 98 11.42 -8.92 8.33
CA GLN A 98 12.47 -9.18 9.32
C GLN A 98 12.31 -10.53 10.02
N GLN A 99 11.08 -11.00 10.17
CA GLN A 99 10.75 -12.30 10.79
C GLN A 99 9.72 -13.06 9.93
N PRO A 100 10.14 -13.53 8.75
CA PRO A 100 9.24 -14.26 7.86
C PRO A 100 8.80 -15.58 8.48
N CYS A 101 7.51 -15.83 8.46
CA CYS A 101 6.88 -17.03 9.00
C CYS A 101 5.64 -17.39 8.16
N PRO A 102 5.51 -18.62 7.68
CA PRO A 102 4.39 -19.07 6.86
C PRO A 102 3.03 -18.73 7.48
N GLU A 103 2.82 -18.99 8.77
CA GLU A 103 1.58 -18.76 9.48
C GLU A 103 1.20 -17.27 9.51
N LEU A 104 2.19 -16.39 9.63
CA LEU A 104 1.98 -14.94 9.64
C LEU A 104 1.70 -14.38 8.24
N PHE A 105 2.27 -14.94 7.18
CA PHE A 105 1.87 -14.60 5.82
C PHE A 105 0.43 -15.02 5.53
N LEU A 106 0.01 -16.21 5.97
CA LEU A 106 -1.38 -16.64 5.87
C LEU A 106 -2.32 -15.73 6.68
N GLU A 107 -1.88 -15.28 7.87
CA GLU A 107 -2.67 -14.32 8.67
C GLU A 107 -2.70 -12.93 8.00
N ALA A 108 -1.63 -12.48 7.36
CA ALA A 108 -1.63 -11.24 6.57
C ALA A 108 -2.66 -11.29 5.43
N ALA A 109 -2.78 -12.44 4.75
CA ALA A 109 -3.82 -12.64 3.74
C ALA A 109 -5.24 -12.56 4.32
N ARG A 110 -5.49 -13.20 5.48
CA ARG A 110 -6.78 -13.11 6.18
C ARG A 110 -7.07 -11.69 6.64
N GLN A 111 -6.07 -10.99 7.17
CA GLN A 111 -6.21 -9.60 7.60
C GLN A 111 -6.55 -8.69 6.44
N LEU A 112 -5.94 -8.89 5.27
CA LEU A 112 -6.26 -8.13 4.06
C LEU A 112 -7.73 -8.33 3.64
N ALA A 113 -8.26 -9.57 3.71
CA ALA A 113 -9.68 -9.84 3.45
C ALA A 113 -10.58 -9.05 4.41
N ARG A 114 -10.31 -9.11 5.72
CA ARG A 114 -11.08 -8.37 6.73
C ARG A 114 -11.03 -6.86 6.53
N ILE A 115 -9.85 -6.31 6.16
CA ILE A 115 -9.69 -4.88 5.85
C ILE A 115 -10.61 -4.51 4.69
N ARG A 116 -10.62 -5.29 3.63
CA ARG A 116 -11.43 -5.02 2.44
C ARG A 116 -12.93 -5.09 2.72
N ASP A 117 -13.38 -6.11 3.43
CA ASP A 117 -14.79 -6.26 3.82
C ASP A 117 -15.23 -5.10 4.73
N THR A 118 -14.42 -4.77 5.75
CA THR A 118 -14.66 -3.64 6.64
C THR A 118 -14.73 -2.32 5.88
N ALA A 119 -13.80 -2.08 4.95
CA ALA A 119 -13.80 -0.88 4.12
C ALA A 119 -15.06 -0.80 3.26
N THR A 120 -15.39 -1.88 2.53
CA THR A 120 -16.57 -1.93 1.67
C THR A 120 -17.85 -1.59 2.43
N MET A 121 -18.03 -2.13 3.63
CA MET A 121 -19.19 -1.85 4.47
C MET A 121 -19.28 -0.40 4.96
N ASN A 122 -18.15 0.29 5.07
CA ASN A 122 -18.07 1.61 5.71
C ASN A 122 -17.91 2.78 4.72
N ILE A 123 -17.55 2.55 3.45
CA ILE A 123 -17.35 3.63 2.46
C ILE A 123 -18.57 4.55 2.40
N GLU A 124 -19.72 4.03 2.02
CA GLU A 124 -20.93 4.84 1.85
C GLU A 124 -21.51 5.37 3.16
N LYS A 125 -21.27 4.66 4.27
CA LYS A 125 -21.80 5.04 5.58
C LYS A 125 -21.03 6.19 6.22
N ASN A 126 -19.72 6.21 6.07
CA ASN A 126 -18.83 7.02 6.90
C ASN A 126 -17.99 8.03 6.11
N MET A 127 -17.93 7.89 4.77
CA MET A 127 -17.16 8.82 3.95
C MET A 127 -18.04 9.81 3.21
N PRO A 128 -17.68 11.12 3.21
CA PRO A 128 -18.32 12.10 2.31
C PRO A 128 -18.10 11.70 0.84
N ILE A 129 -19.11 11.91 0.00
CA ILE A 129 -19.05 11.62 -1.44
C ILE A 129 -17.83 12.28 -2.11
N SER A 130 -17.50 13.52 -1.70
CA SER A 130 -16.31 14.23 -2.20
C SER A 130 -15.01 13.50 -1.88
N HIS A 131 -14.89 12.87 -0.72
CA HIS A 131 -13.74 12.07 -0.37
C HIS A 131 -13.72 10.74 -1.15
N ILE A 132 -14.87 10.08 -1.31
CA ILE A 132 -14.95 8.87 -2.14
C ILE A 132 -14.43 9.18 -3.54
N HIS A 133 -14.93 10.24 -4.19
CA HIS A 133 -14.46 10.62 -5.52
C HIS A 133 -12.97 10.99 -5.55
N GLN A 134 -12.48 11.72 -4.54
CA GLN A 134 -11.08 12.15 -4.46
C GLN A 134 -10.10 10.99 -4.36
N TYR A 135 -10.50 9.93 -3.63
CA TYR A 135 -9.63 8.78 -3.35
C TYR A 135 -9.88 7.58 -4.26
N THR A 136 -10.86 7.64 -5.16
CA THR A 136 -11.16 6.53 -6.07
C THR A 136 -10.25 6.58 -7.29
N GLU A 137 -9.50 5.49 -7.50
CA GLU A 137 -8.88 5.18 -8.79
C GLU A 137 -9.90 4.42 -9.63
N THR A 138 -10.31 5.00 -10.74
CA THR A 138 -11.32 4.45 -11.63
C THR A 138 -10.72 3.53 -12.70
N ALA A 139 -11.57 2.76 -13.40
CA ALA A 139 -11.14 2.02 -14.60
C ALA A 139 -10.50 2.94 -15.65
N PHE A 140 -11.01 4.17 -15.80
CA PHE A 140 -10.46 5.17 -16.72
C PHE A 140 -9.05 5.60 -16.34
N ASP A 141 -8.75 5.74 -15.03
CA ASP A 141 -7.43 6.11 -14.55
C ASP A 141 -6.42 5.01 -14.89
N PHE A 142 -6.73 3.74 -14.64
CA PHE A 142 -5.87 2.62 -15.03
C PHE A 142 -5.66 2.51 -16.54
N LEU A 143 -6.70 2.74 -17.35
CA LEU A 143 -6.55 2.79 -18.80
C LEU A 143 -5.64 3.94 -19.25
N THR A 144 -5.74 5.08 -18.58
CA THR A 144 -4.88 6.25 -18.83
C THR A 144 -3.44 5.92 -18.47
N HIS A 145 -3.19 5.27 -17.32
CA HIS A 145 -1.85 4.84 -16.93
C HIS A 145 -1.25 3.85 -17.93
N ALA A 146 -2.01 2.83 -18.35
CA ALA A 146 -1.55 1.86 -19.35
C ALA A 146 -1.23 2.53 -20.69
N LYS A 147 -2.06 3.48 -21.13
CA LYS A 147 -1.83 4.25 -22.36
C LYS A 147 -0.56 5.14 -22.27
N ASP A 148 -0.31 5.74 -21.12
CA ASP A 148 0.90 6.52 -20.91
C ASP A 148 2.14 5.63 -20.95
N LEU A 149 2.10 4.43 -20.32
CA LEU A 149 3.20 3.47 -20.40
C LEU A 149 3.48 3.04 -21.85
N LEU A 150 2.44 2.75 -22.62
CA LEU A 150 2.56 2.38 -24.03
C LEU A 150 3.20 3.49 -24.89
N ARG A 151 3.03 4.76 -24.49
CA ARG A 151 3.60 5.92 -25.18
C ARG A 151 4.99 6.30 -24.68
N SER A 152 5.45 5.68 -23.60
CA SER A 152 6.75 6.00 -23.03
C SER A 152 7.88 5.51 -23.93
N PRO A 153 8.82 6.37 -24.34
CA PRO A 153 10.01 5.94 -25.09
C PRO A 153 10.86 4.91 -24.35
N ARG A 154 10.78 4.86 -23.01
CA ARG A 154 11.51 3.88 -22.18
C ARG A 154 10.96 2.46 -22.31
N LEU A 155 9.70 2.31 -22.76
CA LEU A 155 8.97 1.03 -22.80
C LEU A 155 8.39 0.73 -24.20
N ALA A 156 8.75 1.50 -25.22
CA ALA A 156 8.13 1.46 -26.55
C ALA A 156 8.21 0.09 -27.25
N ASP A 157 9.24 -0.71 -26.94
CA ASP A 157 9.48 -2.00 -27.60
C ASP A 157 8.86 -3.20 -26.89
N HIS A 158 8.13 -2.99 -25.77
CA HIS A 158 7.53 -4.08 -25.01
C HIS A 158 6.16 -4.48 -25.57
N SER A 159 6.12 -5.62 -26.28
CA SER A 159 4.86 -6.17 -26.86
C SER A 159 3.77 -6.46 -25.82
N ALA A 160 4.15 -6.70 -24.56
CA ALA A 160 3.21 -6.92 -23.46
C ALA A 160 2.28 -5.72 -23.22
N LEU A 161 2.76 -4.48 -23.40
CA LEU A 161 1.94 -3.27 -23.25
C LEU A 161 0.87 -3.15 -24.33
N SER A 162 1.18 -3.54 -25.59
CA SER A 162 0.20 -3.56 -26.67
C SER A 162 -0.89 -4.61 -26.39
N LYS A 163 -0.51 -5.82 -25.97
CA LYS A 163 -1.46 -6.88 -25.60
C LYS A 163 -2.32 -6.43 -24.39
N LEU A 164 -1.70 -5.82 -23.38
CA LEU A 164 -2.42 -5.27 -22.24
C LEU A 164 -3.45 -4.24 -22.69
N HIS A 165 -3.08 -3.33 -23.59
CA HIS A 165 -3.98 -2.31 -24.12
C HIS A 165 -5.25 -2.90 -24.76
N ASP A 166 -5.12 -4.04 -25.43
CA ASP A 166 -6.21 -4.71 -26.10
C ASP A 166 -7.18 -5.42 -25.12
N ILE A 167 -6.65 -6.04 -24.07
CA ILE A 167 -7.45 -6.85 -23.13
C ILE A 167 -7.96 -6.06 -21.93
N PHE A 168 -7.19 -5.07 -21.45
CA PHE A 168 -7.43 -4.40 -20.18
C PHE A 168 -8.79 -3.69 -20.09
N PRO A 169 -9.31 -3.02 -21.15
CA PRO A 169 -10.61 -2.36 -21.08
C PRO A 169 -11.73 -3.29 -20.65
N GLN A 170 -11.84 -4.47 -21.27
CA GLN A 170 -12.86 -5.45 -20.94
C GLN A 170 -12.69 -6.03 -19.53
N GLN A 171 -11.44 -6.29 -19.11
CA GLN A 171 -11.17 -6.84 -17.80
C GLN A 171 -11.48 -5.83 -16.68
N LEU A 172 -11.14 -4.55 -16.87
CA LEU A 172 -11.47 -3.47 -15.94
C LEU A 172 -12.99 -3.22 -15.89
N GLU A 173 -13.68 -3.18 -17.02
CA GLU A 173 -15.13 -3.06 -17.05
C GLU A 173 -15.79 -4.17 -16.23
N ARG A 174 -15.39 -5.42 -16.45
CA ARG A 174 -15.87 -6.56 -15.68
C ARG A 174 -15.57 -6.40 -14.19
N LEU A 175 -14.33 -6.01 -13.81
CA LEU A 175 -13.92 -5.85 -12.42
C LEU A 175 -14.77 -4.79 -11.70
N TYR A 176 -14.88 -3.61 -12.28
CA TYR A 176 -15.62 -2.49 -11.68
C TYR A 176 -17.14 -2.69 -11.68
N HIS A 177 -17.66 -3.57 -12.55
CA HIS A 177 -19.08 -3.90 -12.58
C HIS A 177 -19.46 -4.99 -11.59
N THR A 178 -18.55 -5.91 -11.29
CA THR A 178 -18.83 -7.10 -10.48
C THR A 178 -18.29 -7.04 -9.07
N GLN A 179 -17.32 -6.14 -8.79
CA GLN A 179 -16.71 -6.03 -7.49
C GLN A 179 -17.01 -4.67 -6.84
N PRO A 180 -17.30 -4.65 -5.53
CA PRO A 180 -17.53 -3.41 -4.81
C PRO A 180 -16.24 -2.61 -4.66
N LEU A 181 -16.39 -1.29 -4.52
CA LEU A 181 -15.30 -0.40 -4.14
C LEU A 181 -14.84 -0.73 -2.72
N THR A 182 -13.54 -0.76 -2.53
CA THR A 182 -12.92 -1.06 -1.23
C THR A 182 -11.60 -0.33 -1.08
N LEU A 183 -10.92 -0.49 0.07
CA LEU A 183 -9.61 0.11 0.33
C LEU A 183 -8.49 -0.76 -0.26
N VAL A 184 -7.58 -0.12 -0.98
CA VAL A 184 -6.31 -0.65 -1.46
C VAL A 184 -5.19 0.06 -0.73
N HIS A 185 -4.29 -0.69 -0.13
CA HIS A 185 -3.10 -0.17 0.55
C HIS A 185 -2.04 0.31 -0.44
N HIS A 186 -1.86 -0.43 -1.52
CA HIS A 186 -0.90 -0.28 -2.61
C HIS A 186 0.58 -0.54 -2.22
N ASP A 187 0.92 -0.51 -0.94
CA ASP A 187 2.25 -0.90 -0.40
C ASP A 187 2.08 -1.97 0.70
N TYR A 188 1.19 -2.98 0.47
CA TYR A 188 0.91 -4.08 1.39
C TYR A 188 2.01 -5.14 1.32
N HIS A 189 3.22 -4.71 1.61
CA HIS A 189 4.44 -5.49 1.57
C HIS A 189 4.87 -5.92 2.97
N ALA A 190 5.59 -7.04 3.08
CA ALA A 190 6.08 -7.61 4.34
C ALA A 190 6.80 -6.60 5.25
N LYS A 191 7.52 -5.62 4.65
CA LYS A 191 8.17 -4.50 5.38
C LYS A 191 7.19 -3.59 6.14
N ASN A 192 5.92 -3.51 5.68
CA ASN A 192 4.87 -2.66 6.23
C ASN A 192 3.83 -3.44 7.05
N LEU A 193 4.10 -4.70 7.34
CA LEU A 193 3.23 -5.61 8.10
C LEU A 193 3.87 -5.92 9.45
N LEU A 194 3.51 -5.13 10.49
CA LEU A 194 4.03 -5.32 11.84
C LEU A 194 3.43 -6.54 12.50
N ILE A 195 4.27 -7.30 13.19
CA ILE A 195 3.89 -8.51 13.92
C ILE A 195 3.46 -8.14 15.34
N GLN A 196 2.21 -8.45 15.69
CA GLN A 196 1.62 -8.29 17.01
C GLN A 196 1.16 -9.64 17.58
N GLY A 197 2.10 -10.41 18.09
CA GLY A 197 1.83 -11.79 18.52
C GLY A 197 1.48 -12.66 17.31
N THR A 198 0.21 -13.07 17.20
CA THR A 198 -0.31 -13.84 16.06
C THR A 198 -1.07 -12.98 15.03
N GLN A 199 -1.14 -11.69 15.25
CA GLN A 199 -1.85 -10.75 14.37
C GLN A 199 -0.91 -9.89 13.55
N ILE A 200 -1.41 -9.35 12.46
CA ILE A 200 -0.68 -8.44 11.58
C ILE A 200 -1.35 -7.07 11.63
N MET A 201 -0.52 -6.03 11.81
CA MET A 201 -0.97 -4.64 11.73
C MET A 201 -0.29 -3.93 10.56
N PRO A 202 -1.02 -3.58 9.51
CA PRO A 202 -0.49 -2.79 8.39
C PRO A 202 -0.19 -1.35 8.82
N ILE A 203 0.93 -0.83 8.31
CA ILE A 203 1.40 0.54 8.49
C ILE A 203 1.74 1.17 7.13
N ASP A 204 2.01 2.47 7.11
CA ASP A 204 2.38 3.22 5.90
C ASP A 204 1.27 3.33 4.85
N TRP A 205 0.17 3.97 5.23
CA TRP A 205 -1.01 4.20 4.38
C TRP A 205 -0.86 5.41 3.44
N SER A 206 0.37 5.84 3.16
CA SER A 206 0.70 7.08 2.44
C SER A 206 0.15 7.14 1.02
N ILE A 207 0.07 6.01 0.33
CA ILE A 207 -0.35 5.90 -1.08
C ILE A 207 -1.64 5.11 -1.29
N SER A 208 -2.44 4.97 -0.22
CA SER A 208 -3.70 4.22 -0.24
C SER A 208 -4.79 4.95 -1.01
N TYR A 209 -5.69 4.18 -1.60
CA TYR A 209 -6.82 4.67 -2.38
C TYR A 209 -7.98 3.68 -2.40
N LEU A 210 -9.08 4.05 -3.05
CA LEU A 210 -10.26 3.20 -3.22
C LEU A 210 -10.29 2.58 -4.62
N SER A 211 -10.42 1.27 -4.70
CA SER A 211 -10.55 0.52 -5.95
C SER A 211 -11.04 -0.90 -5.67
N PRO A 212 -11.70 -1.59 -6.60
CA PRO A 212 -12.13 -2.97 -6.40
C PRO A 212 -11.03 -4.02 -6.52
N HIS A 213 -9.84 -3.69 -7.04
CA HIS A 213 -8.81 -4.68 -7.40
C HIS A 213 -8.08 -5.30 -6.21
N LEU A 214 -7.46 -6.48 -6.43
CA LEU A 214 -6.71 -7.28 -5.45
C LEU A 214 -5.19 -7.23 -5.67
N GLY A 215 -4.64 -6.06 -6.04
CA GLY A 215 -3.20 -5.89 -6.24
C GLY A 215 -2.37 -6.14 -4.98
N ASP A 216 -2.87 -5.74 -3.81
CA ASP A 216 -2.20 -5.99 -2.52
C ASP A 216 -2.03 -7.50 -2.24
N LEU A 217 -3.05 -8.31 -2.56
CA LEU A 217 -2.96 -9.76 -2.40
C LEU A 217 -1.99 -10.39 -3.40
N HIS A 218 -1.92 -9.85 -4.62
CA HIS A 218 -0.97 -10.30 -5.63
C HIS A 218 0.47 -10.13 -5.14
N CYS A 219 0.84 -8.94 -4.67
CA CYS A 219 2.18 -8.66 -4.13
C CYS A 219 2.49 -9.52 -2.90
N LEU A 220 1.55 -9.64 -1.96
CA LEU A 220 1.73 -10.45 -0.76
C LEU A 220 1.98 -11.93 -1.08
N ILE A 221 1.33 -12.49 -2.11
CA ILE A 221 1.53 -13.87 -2.55
C ILE A 221 2.97 -14.09 -3.04
N ASP A 222 3.51 -13.16 -3.81
CA ASP A 222 4.86 -13.29 -4.35
C ASP A 222 5.91 -13.17 -3.23
N GLU A 223 5.74 -12.24 -2.28
CA GLU A 223 6.61 -12.15 -1.09
C GLU A 223 6.48 -13.38 -0.17
N ALA A 224 5.29 -13.93 0.02
CA ALA A 224 5.10 -15.15 0.82
C ALA A 224 5.84 -16.34 0.22
N ARG A 225 5.85 -16.45 -1.11
CA ARG A 225 6.62 -17.47 -1.82
C ARG A 225 8.12 -17.25 -1.66
N GLU A 226 8.59 -16.01 -1.77
CA GLU A 226 10.01 -15.65 -1.68
C GLU A 226 10.56 -15.84 -0.28
N TYR A 227 9.91 -15.25 0.73
CA TYR A 227 10.45 -15.21 2.10
C TYR A 227 10.12 -16.44 2.94
N SER A 228 9.04 -17.16 2.63
CA SER A 228 8.53 -18.25 3.49
C SER A 228 8.12 -19.52 2.73
N HIS A 229 8.31 -19.55 1.40
CA HIS A 229 7.96 -20.68 0.53
C HIS A 229 6.49 -21.10 0.62
N VAL A 230 5.60 -20.20 1.02
CA VAL A 230 4.16 -20.45 1.09
C VAL A 230 3.59 -20.53 -0.34
N PRO A 231 2.92 -21.63 -0.71
CA PRO A 231 2.34 -21.77 -2.04
C PRO A 231 1.21 -20.75 -2.29
N ARG A 232 1.09 -20.28 -3.53
CA ARG A 232 0.01 -19.38 -3.97
C ARG A 232 -1.38 -19.87 -3.54
N GLU A 233 -1.65 -21.15 -3.68
CA GLU A 233 -2.96 -21.75 -3.37
C GLU A 233 -3.30 -21.65 -1.87
N GLU A 234 -2.31 -21.76 -0.99
CA GLU A 234 -2.53 -21.60 0.44
C GLU A 234 -2.84 -20.14 0.80
N MET A 235 -2.14 -19.18 0.19
CA MET A 235 -2.42 -17.75 0.36
C MET A 235 -3.82 -17.39 -0.12
N LEU A 236 -4.22 -17.88 -1.30
CA LEU A 236 -5.57 -17.70 -1.83
C LEU A 236 -6.63 -18.33 -0.92
N SER A 237 -6.37 -19.53 -0.40
CA SER A 237 -7.28 -20.22 0.52
C SER A 237 -7.40 -19.48 1.84
N ALA A 238 -6.30 -18.95 2.39
CA ALA A 238 -6.31 -18.15 3.62
C ALA A 238 -7.13 -16.86 3.44
N PHE A 239 -6.91 -16.12 2.35
CA PHE A 239 -7.70 -14.94 2.01
C PHE A 239 -9.18 -15.28 1.84
N HIS A 240 -9.49 -16.28 1.02
CA HIS A 240 -10.86 -16.72 0.72
C HIS A 240 -11.62 -17.15 1.99
N SER A 241 -10.95 -17.84 2.92
CA SER A 241 -11.57 -18.30 4.17
C SER A 241 -11.98 -17.17 5.12
N ALA A 242 -11.44 -15.97 4.92
CA ALA A 242 -11.71 -14.79 5.75
C ALA A 242 -12.60 -13.75 5.07
N MET A 243 -12.96 -13.94 3.79
CA MET A 243 -13.91 -13.08 3.08
C MET A 243 -15.34 -13.30 3.58
N GLU A 244 -16.10 -12.22 3.70
CA GLU A 244 -17.55 -12.28 3.95
C GLU A 244 -18.37 -12.49 2.67
N GLN A 245 -17.82 -12.08 1.52
CA GLN A 245 -18.49 -12.21 0.23
C GLN A 245 -18.28 -13.60 -0.37
N ASP A 246 -19.36 -14.19 -0.89
CA ASP A 246 -19.27 -15.44 -1.60
C ASP A 246 -18.59 -15.24 -2.96
N CYS A 247 -17.51 -15.98 -3.19
CA CYS A 247 -16.67 -15.88 -4.38
C CYS A 247 -16.09 -17.26 -4.69
N SER A 248 -16.18 -17.73 -5.95
CA SER A 248 -15.50 -18.96 -6.32
C SER A 248 -13.97 -18.77 -6.35
N MET A 249 -13.22 -19.85 -6.12
CA MET A 249 -11.76 -19.81 -6.20
C MET A 249 -11.24 -19.38 -7.60
N GLU A 250 -11.97 -19.74 -8.66
CA GLU A 250 -11.63 -19.30 -10.02
C GLU A 250 -11.83 -17.79 -10.19
N GLN A 251 -12.91 -17.27 -9.64
CA GLN A 251 -13.18 -15.83 -9.65
C GLN A 251 -12.13 -15.08 -8.83
N LEU A 252 -11.76 -15.59 -7.66
CA LEU A 252 -10.68 -15.00 -6.85
C LEU A 252 -9.34 -14.99 -7.60
N LYS A 253 -8.95 -16.09 -8.22
CA LYS A 253 -7.74 -16.17 -9.05
C LYS A 253 -7.73 -15.12 -10.17
N TRP A 254 -8.86 -14.97 -10.86
CA TRP A 254 -9.02 -13.94 -11.89
C TRP A 254 -8.88 -12.54 -11.30
N GLN A 255 -9.54 -12.23 -10.18
CA GLN A 255 -9.45 -10.91 -9.51
C GLN A 255 -8.02 -10.59 -9.10
N VAL A 256 -7.27 -11.56 -8.58
CA VAL A 256 -5.86 -11.38 -8.18
C VAL A 256 -4.99 -11.09 -9.40
N ASN A 257 -5.19 -11.80 -10.51
CA ASN A 257 -4.42 -11.55 -11.74
C ASN A 257 -4.71 -10.14 -12.30
N ILE A 258 -5.99 -9.73 -12.39
CA ILE A 258 -6.34 -8.36 -12.82
C ILE A 258 -5.84 -7.33 -11.80
N GLY A 259 -5.91 -7.62 -10.51
CA GLY A 259 -5.37 -6.80 -9.44
C GLY A 259 -3.87 -6.56 -9.57
N GLY A 260 -3.12 -7.61 -9.90
CA GLY A 260 -1.69 -7.52 -10.21
C GLY A 260 -1.41 -6.58 -11.40
N LEU A 261 -2.19 -6.68 -12.49
CA LEU A 261 -2.06 -5.75 -13.62
C LEU A 261 -2.34 -4.29 -13.21
N CYS A 262 -3.37 -4.05 -12.39
CA CYS A 262 -3.65 -2.71 -11.88
C CYS A 262 -2.49 -2.17 -11.05
N TRP A 263 -1.95 -2.99 -10.15
CA TRP A 263 -0.82 -2.63 -9.30
C TRP A 263 0.43 -2.33 -10.15
N LEU A 264 0.78 -3.21 -11.08
CA LEU A 264 1.95 -3.05 -11.97
C LEU A 264 1.84 -1.80 -12.83
N VAL A 265 0.69 -1.55 -13.45
CA VAL A 265 0.46 -0.37 -14.30
C VAL A 265 0.65 0.92 -13.50
N LYS A 266 0.12 1.00 -12.27
CA LYS A 266 0.26 2.18 -11.41
C LYS A 266 1.70 2.36 -10.92
N THR A 267 2.36 1.29 -10.51
CA THR A 267 3.76 1.30 -10.05
C THR A 267 4.72 1.66 -11.18
N LEU A 268 4.60 1.02 -12.34
CA LEU A 268 5.41 1.33 -13.52
C LEU A 268 5.19 2.77 -13.98
N LYS A 269 3.94 3.26 -13.97
CA LYS A 269 3.64 4.66 -14.30
C LYS A 269 4.40 5.62 -13.38
N TRP A 270 4.38 5.37 -12.07
CA TRP A 270 5.12 6.18 -11.11
C TRP A 270 6.63 6.12 -11.35
N LEU A 271 7.21 4.92 -11.53
CA LEU A 271 8.64 4.74 -11.78
C LEU A 271 9.10 5.46 -13.06
N VAL A 272 8.38 5.26 -14.15
CA VAL A 272 8.77 5.78 -15.48
C VAL A 272 8.65 7.30 -15.57
N TYR A 273 7.74 7.92 -14.81
CA TYR A 273 7.43 9.36 -14.87
C TYR A 273 7.89 10.18 -13.66
N GLY A 274 8.83 9.69 -12.86
CA GLY A 274 9.43 10.47 -11.80
C GLY A 274 10.01 9.66 -10.64
N GLY A 275 9.52 8.44 -10.37
CA GLY A 275 9.99 7.63 -9.25
C GLY A 275 11.47 7.28 -9.33
N THR A 276 11.98 6.99 -10.52
CA THR A 276 13.41 6.69 -10.75
C THR A 276 14.32 7.89 -10.51
N ASP A 277 13.82 9.11 -10.67
CA ASP A 277 14.56 10.32 -10.35
C ASP A 277 14.61 10.59 -8.84
N THR A 278 13.62 10.07 -8.10
CA THR A 278 13.46 10.31 -6.67
C THR A 278 14.16 9.25 -5.81
N ILE A 279 14.17 7.99 -6.29
CA ILE A 279 14.74 6.84 -5.56
C ILE A 279 15.94 6.30 -6.36
N PRO A 280 17.18 6.55 -5.91
CA PRO A 280 18.37 6.03 -6.57
C PRO A 280 18.31 4.49 -6.72
N GLY A 281 18.60 3.99 -7.91
CA GLY A 281 18.61 2.55 -8.23
C GLY A 281 17.25 1.93 -8.53
N SER A 282 16.15 2.67 -8.43
CA SER A 282 14.81 2.12 -8.71
C SER A 282 14.52 1.90 -10.20
N ASP A 283 15.36 2.39 -11.08
CA ASP A 283 15.35 2.09 -12.51
C ASP A 283 15.65 0.60 -12.79
N GLU A 284 16.39 -0.06 -11.91
CA GLU A 284 16.67 -1.52 -11.96
C GLU A 284 15.41 -2.37 -11.72
N TRP A 285 14.36 -1.84 -11.10
CA TRP A 285 13.11 -2.55 -10.86
C TRP A 285 12.21 -2.64 -12.10
N VAL A 286 12.37 -1.72 -13.04
CA VAL A 286 11.48 -1.63 -14.21
C VAL A 286 11.51 -2.90 -15.08
N PRO A 287 12.66 -3.52 -15.41
CA PRO A 287 12.70 -4.76 -16.16
C PRO A 287 11.94 -5.89 -15.49
N ASP A 288 12.15 -6.13 -14.19
CA ASP A 288 11.51 -7.22 -13.45
C ASP A 288 9.98 -7.05 -13.41
N LEU A 289 9.50 -5.81 -13.19
CA LEU A 289 8.07 -5.48 -13.21
C LEU A 289 7.46 -5.63 -14.62
N MET A 290 8.22 -5.39 -15.67
CA MET A 290 7.78 -5.62 -17.04
C MET A 290 7.69 -7.11 -17.38
N ASP A 291 8.61 -7.92 -16.91
CA ASP A 291 8.58 -9.39 -17.06
C ASP A 291 7.36 -9.97 -16.32
N GLU A 292 7.06 -9.46 -15.12
CA GLU A 292 5.88 -9.84 -14.37
C GLU A 292 4.58 -9.43 -15.08
N LEU A 293 4.53 -8.24 -15.65
CA LEU A 293 3.40 -7.78 -16.44
C LEU A 293 3.17 -8.68 -17.66
N GLU A 294 4.23 -9.06 -18.38
CA GLU A 294 4.15 -9.98 -19.51
C GLU A 294 3.61 -11.37 -19.09
N LEU A 295 4.08 -11.89 -17.96
CA LEU A 295 3.59 -13.15 -17.39
C LEU A 295 2.10 -13.08 -17.06
N LEU A 296 1.62 -12.00 -16.43
CA LEU A 296 0.19 -11.83 -16.10
C LEU A 296 -0.68 -11.68 -17.34
N VAL A 297 -0.25 -10.87 -18.30
CA VAL A 297 -0.95 -10.72 -19.60
C VAL A 297 -1.10 -12.07 -20.28
N SER A 298 -0.06 -12.92 -20.28
CA SER A 298 -0.10 -14.25 -20.92
C SER A 298 -1.08 -15.22 -20.26
N LYS A 299 -1.46 -15.01 -18.99
CA LYS A 299 -2.44 -15.84 -18.25
C LYS A 299 -3.88 -15.45 -18.51
N ILE A 300 -4.11 -14.29 -19.13
CA ILE A 300 -5.46 -13.73 -19.36
C ILE A 300 -5.87 -13.85 -20.84
N VAL A 301 -4.89 -13.85 -21.73
CA VAL A 301 -5.08 -14.11 -23.18
C VAL A 301 -5.28 -15.60 -23.43
#